data_0559238de2b8e12923aee095f84af3f5
#
_entry.id   0559238de2b8e12923aee095f84af3f5
#
_cell.length_a   1.000
_cell.length_b   1.000
_cell.length_c   1.000
_cell.angle_alpha   90.00
_cell.angle_beta   90.00
_cell.angle_gamma   90.00
#
_symmetry.space_group_name_H-M   'P 1'
#
loop_
_entity.id
_entity.type
_entity.pdbx_description
1 polymer ?
#
loop_
_entity_poly.entity_id
_entity_poly.type
_entity_poly.pdbx_seq_one_letter_code
_entity_poly.pdbx_strand_id
1 'polypeptide(L)'
;HSRDTAMDAIALAFGLVFNVQTMLAIVGAALFGLFVGAVPGLTATMATALLVPVTFFMPPIPAIGAIVTATAMAIFSGDVPGCLLRMPGTPASAAYTDEAYAMTKKGQAELALGAGLVFSAIGGLFGTAVLIAAAPTLADFALGFSSFEYFWLVLLGLTCAIVITAERPLK
;
A
#
# COMPACT_ATOMS: atom_id res chain seq x y z
N HIS A 1 -21.59 -25.85 12.63
CA HIS A 1 -20.35 -25.72 13.42
C HIS A 1 -19.26 -24.85 12.75
N SER A 2 -18.96 -24.98 11.45
CA SER A 2 -17.90 -24.18 10.80
C SER A 2 -18.34 -22.75 10.42
N ARG A 3 -19.65 -22.53 10.19
CA ARG A 3 -20.18 -21.19 9.88
C ARG A 3 -20.30 -20.31 11.13
N ASP A 4 -20.66 -20.89 12.26
CA ASP A 4 -20.79 -20.17 13.52
C ASP A 4 -19.42 -19.68 14.01
N THR A 5 -18.38 -20.53 13.91
CA THR A 5 -17.00 -20.14 14.22
C THR A 5 -16.44 -19.05 13.31
N ALA A 6 -16.82 -19.02 12.03
CA ALA A 6 -16.40 -17.96 11.10
C ALA A 6 -17.10 -16.62 11.40
N MET A 7 -18.40 -16.65 11.73
CA MET A 7 -19.14 -15.44 12.10
C MET A 7 -18.65 -14.86 13.42
N ASP A 8 -18.36 -15.70 14.41
CA ASP A 8 -17.79 -15.27 15.69
C ASP A 8 -16.38 -14.67 15.51
N ALA A 9 -15.56 -15.25 14.64
CA ALA A 9 -14.24 -14.72 14.31
C ALA A 9 -14.31 -13.35 13.62
N ILE A 10 -15.27 -13.18 12.71
CA ILE A 10 -15.51 -11.89 12.03
C ILE A 10 -16.00 -10.83 13.01
N ALA A 11 -16.96 -11.16 13.89
CA ALA A 11 -17.47 -10.26 14.90
C ALA A 11 -16.37 -9.85 15.89
N LEU A 12 -15.52 -10.78 16.30
CA LEU A 12 -14.36 -10.51 17.15
C LEU A 12 -13.37 -9.57 16.43
N ALA A 13 -13.06 -9.83 15.17
CA ALA A 13 -12.17 -8.99 14.38
C ALA A 13 -12.71 -7.55 14.25
N PHE A 14 -14.01 -7.39 13.99
CA PHE A 14 -14.63 -6.06 13.98
C PHE A 14 -14.49 -5.35 15.33
N GLY A 15 -14.76 -6.03 16.46
CA GLY A 15 -14.61 -5.45 17.79
C GLY A 15 -13.16 -5.02 18.12
N LEU A 16 -12.17 -5.75 17.63
CA LEU A 16 -10.76 -5.44 17.83
C LEU A 16 -10.28 -4.26 16.96
N VAL A 17 -10.82 -4.13 15.75
CA VAL A 17 -10.48 -3.02 14.84
C VAL A 17 -11.19 -1.74 15.27
N PHE A 18 -12.47 -1.80 15.65
CA PHE A 18 -13.27 -0.64 16.07
C PHE A 18 -13.06 -0.25 17.55
N ASN A 19 -11.90 -0.54 18.11
CA ASN A 19 -11.48 -0.01 19.40
C ASN A 19 -10.91 1.40 19.23
N VAL A 20 -11.14 2.27 20.22
CA VAL A 20 -10.66 3.67 20.22
C VAL A 20 -9.15 3.75 19.99
N GLN A 21 -8.35 2.88 20.61
CA GLN A 21 -6.91 2.85 20.44
C GLN A 21 -6.52 2.52 18.99
N THR A 22 -7.16 1.50 18.39
CA THR A 22 -6.91 1.11 17.00
C THR A 22 -7.35 2.20 16.03
N MET A 23 -8.49 2.83 16.27
CA MET A 23 -8.98 3.92 15.43
C MET A 23 -8.07 5.15 15.48
N LEU A 24 -7.57 5.52 16.64
CA LEU A 24 -6.59 6.62 16.76
C LEU A 24 -5.28 6.30 16.03
N ALA A 25 -4.81 5.07 16.14
CA ALA A 25 -3.63 4.61 15.41
C ALA A 25 -3.83 4.68 13.89
N ILE A 26 -4.99 4.21 13.40
CA ILE A 26 -5.35 4.25 11.97
C ILE A 26 -5.44 5.70 11.48
N VAL A 27 -6.14 6.59 12.19
CA VAL A 27 -6.27 8.00 11.79
C VAL A 27 -4.91 8.70 11.79
N GLY A 28 -4.10 8.50 12.83
CA GLY A 28 -2.75 9.06 12.88
C GLY A 28 -1.85 8.55 11.74
N ALA A 29 -1.90 7.25 11.47
CA ALA A 29 -1.18 6.63 10.38
C ALA A 29 -1.68 7.09 9.00
N ALA A 30 -2.98 7.33 8.85
CA ALA A 30 -3.56 7.87 7.62
C ALA A 30 -3.03 9.28 7.31
N LEU A 31 -3.04 10.17 8.30
CA LEU A 31 -2.50 11.52 8.14
C LEU A 31 -1.00 11.50 7.83
N PHE A 32 -0.25 10.65 8.52
CA PHE A 32 1.17 10.46 8.26
C PHE A 32 1.43 9.94 6.85
N GLY A 33 0.70 8.91 6.41
CA GLY A 33 0.81 8.35 5.06
C GLY A 33 0.47 9.37 3.97
N LEU A 34 -0.61 10.14 4.15
CA LEU A 34 -0.98 11.23 3.25
C LEU A 34 0.14 12.26 3.13
N PHE A 35 0.71 12.67 4.25
CA PHE A 35 1.80 13.65 4.25
C PHE A 35 3.04 13.13 3.52
N VAL A 36 3.49 11.92 3.84
CA VAL A 36 4.68 11.32 3.23
C VAL A 36 4.49 11.11 1.72
N GLY A 37 3.35 10.56 1.31
CA GLY A 37 3.08 10.28 -0.10
C GLY A 37 2.89 11.53 -0.97
N ALA A 38 2.41 12.64 -0.38
CA ALA A 38 2.26 13.92 -1.09
C ALA A 38 3.60 14.59 -1.42
N VAL A 39 4.68 14.22 -0.71
CA VAL A 39 6.00 14.80 -0.93
C VAL A 39 6.70 14.06 -2.06
N PRO A 40 7.01 14.73 -3.20
CA PRO A 40 7.74 14.10 -4.30
C PRO A 40 9.09 13.52 -3.84
N GLY A 41 9.36 12.26 -4.19
CA GLY A 41 10.59 11.58 -3.82
C GLY A 41 10.50 10.74 -2.54
N LEU A 42 9.46 10.91 -1.71
CA LEU A 42 9.16 9.98 -0.65
C LEU A 42 8.22 8.87 -1.17
N THR A 43 8.51 7.63 -0.79
CA THR A 43 7.74 6.47 -1.24
C THR A 43 6.91 5.89 -0.10
N ALA A 44 5.88 5.10 -0.43
CA ALA A 44 5.11 4.35 0.56
C ALA A 44 6.00 3.41 1.39
N THR A 45 7.05 2.85 0.79
CA THR A 45 8.04 2.02 1.50
C THR A 45 8.79 2.83 2.57
N MET A 46 9.15 4.08 2.28
CA MET A 46 9.78 4.97 3.27
C MET A 46 8.81 5.33 4.40
N ALA A 47 7.54 5.59 4.08
CA ALA A 47 6.51 5.81 5.08
C ALA A 47 6.41 4.61 6.04
N THR A 48 6.36 3.41 5.50
CA THR A 48 6.32 2.17 6.27
C THR A 48 7.57 2.01 7.14
N ALA A 49 8.76 2.21 6.56
CA ALA A 49 10.03 2.08 7.28
C ALA A 49 10.15 3.06 8.47
N LEU A 50 9.64 4.28 8.32
CA LEU A 50 9.62 5.27 9.40
C LEU A 50 8.59 4.92 10.49
N LEU A 51 7.49 4.25 10.14
CA LEU A 51 6.43 3.89 11.08
C LEU A 51 6.76 2.62 11.87
N VAL A 52 7.49 1.68 11.28
CA VAL A 52 7.82 0.39 11.91
C VAL A 52 8.41 0.54 13.32
N PRO A 53 9.43 1.39 13.60
CA PRO A 53 9.94 1.56 14.95
C PRO A 53 8.90 2.01 15.98
N VAL A 54 7.93 2.84 15.55
CA VAL A 54 6.84 3.32 16.40
C VAL A 54 5.88 2.19 16.74
N THR A 55 5.62 1.30 15.76
CA THR A 55 4.69 0.18 15.95
C THR A 55 5.19 -0.91 16.88
N PHE A 56 6.50 -0.98 17.14
CA PHE A 56 7.05 -1.92 18.17
C PHE A 56 6.50 -1.69 19.57
N PHE A 57 6.09 -0.48 19.89
CA PHE A 57 5.52 -0.12 21.19
C PHE A 57 4.00 -0.26 21.24
N MET A 58 3.38 -0.75 20.15
CA MET A 58 1.93 -0.88 20.03
C MET A 58 1.48 -2.34 20.09
N PRO A 59 0.25 -2.62 20.53
CA PRO A 59 -0.35 -3.95 20.38
C PRO A 59 -0.39 -4.37 18.90
N PRO A 60 -0.37 -5.68 18.59
CA PRO A 60 -0.24 -6.17 17.21
C PRO A 60 -1.32 -5.65 16.24
N ILE A 61 -2.58 -5.58 16.69
CA ILE A 61 -3.72 -5.18 15.83
C ILE A 61 -3.66 -3.70 15.45
N PRO A 62 -3.52 -2.75 16.39
CA PRO A 62 -3.27 -1.35 16.06
C PRO A 62 -2.01 -1.14 15.22
N ALA A 63 -0.93 -1.89 15.48
CA ALA A 63 0.32 -1.79 14.75
C ALA A 63 0.15 -2.17 13.27
N ILE A 64 -0.46 -3.33 13.00
CA ILE A 64 -0.75 -3.79 11.63
C ILE A 64 -1.70 -2.80 10.94
N GLY A 65 -2.78 -2.38 11.62
CA GLY A 65 -3.72 -1.40 11.11
C GLY A 65 -3.04 -0.08 10.72
N ALA A 66 -2.14 0.41 11.54
CA ALA A 66 -1.37 1.63 11.27
C ALA A 66 -0.45 1.47 10.04
N ILE A 67 0.31 0.37 9.95
CA ILE A 67 1.21 0.11 8.82
C ILE A 67 0.44 0.00 7.51
N VAL A 68 -0.63 -0.78 7.48
CA VAL A 68 -1.46 -0.97 6.28
C VAL A 68 -2.10 0.35 5.84
N THR A 69 -2.65 1.11 6.79
CA THR A 69 -3.27 2.41 6.51
C THR A 69 -2.26 3.43 6.01
N ALA A 70 -1.10 3.57 6.66
CA ALA A 70 -0.07 4.50 6.21
C ALA A 70 0.42 4.18 4.80
N THR A 71 0.60 2.88 4.49
CA THR A 71 1.00 2.43 3.16
C THR A 71 -0.07 2.77 2.11
N ALA A 72 -1.33 2.44 2.37
CA ALA A 72 -2.44 2.73 1.46
C ALA A 72 -2.59 4.22 1.19
N MET A 73 -2.53 5.04 2.26
CA MET A 73 -2.67 6.49 2.14
C MET A 73 -1.46 7.14 1.47
N ALA A 74 -0.24 6.61 1.68
CA ALA A 74 0.95 7.09 0.99
C ALA A 74 0.91 6.75 -0.52
N ILE A 75 0.40 5.58 -0.89
CA ILE A 75 0.20 5.20 -2.30
C ILE A 75 -0.82 6.14 -2.96
N PHE A 76 -1.97 6.33 -2.35
CA PHE A 76 -3.01 7.25 -2.85
C PHE A 76 -2.50 8.69 -2.98
N SER A 77 -1.85 9.20 -1.94
CA SER A 77 -1.32 10.56 -1.91
C SER A 77 -0.19 10.78 -2.92
N GLY A 78 0.52 9.72 -3.32
CA GLY A 78 1.52 9.76 -4.39
C GLY A 78 0.95 10.08 -5.78
N ASP A 79 -0.37 9.99 -5.96
CA ASP A 79 -1.03 10.41 -7.20
C ASP A 79 -1.12 11.93 -7.33
N VAL A 80 -1.07 12.65 -6.21
CA VAL A 80 -1.14 14.12 -6.20
C VAL A 80 0.01 14.76 -6.99
N PRO A 81 1.30 14.46 -6.70
CA PRO A 81 2.39 14.99 -7.51
C PRO A 81 2.37 14.48 -8.95
N GLY A 82 1.89 13.27 -9.21
CA GLY A 82 1.67 12.76 -10.57
C GLY A 82 0.68 13.62 -11.35
N CYS A 83 -0.45 13.90 -10.76
CA CYS A 83 -1.52 14.69 -11.35
C CYS A 83 -1.14 16.17 -11.55
N LEU A 84 -0.47 16.79 -10.57
CA LEU A 84 -0.18 18.22 -10.59
C LEU A 84 1.15 18.58 -11.23
N LEU A 85 2.18 17.75 -11.04
CA LEU A 85 3.57 18.05 -11.42
C LEU A 85 4.11 17.12 -12.51
N ARG A 86 3.33 16.15 -12.95
CA ARG A 86 3.76 15.09 -13.89
C ARG A 86 4.92 14.25 -13.31
N MET A 87 4.97 14.09 -12.01
CA MET A 87 5.99 13.27 -11.32
C MET A 87 5.31 12.08 -10.63
N PRO A 88 5.45 10.86 -11.17
CA PRO A 88 4.81 9.70 -10.55
C PRO A 88 5.37 9.47 -9.15
N GLY A 89 4.49 9.43 -8.15
CA GLY A 89 4.85 9.16 -6.75
C GLY A 89 5.00 7.68 -6.44
N THR A 90 4.42 6.81 -7.29
CA THR A 90 4.48 5.36 -7.15
C THR A 90 4.70 4.70 -8.52
N PRO A 91 5.22 3.44 -8.57
CA PRO A 91 5.32 2.70 -9.83
C PRO A 91 3.97 2.51 -10.51
N ALA A 92 2.88 2.34 -9.75
CA ALA A 92 1.54 2.20 -10.29
C ALA A 92 1.03 3.50 -10.91
N SER A 93 1.28 4.64 -10.27
CA SER A 93 0.85 5.95 -10.80
C SER A 93 1.56 6.33 -12.09
N ALA A 94 2.75 5.79 -12.35
CA ALA A 94 3.47 6.03 -13.61
C ALA A 94 2.67 5.61 -14.85
N ALA A 95 1.78 4.62 -14.72
CA ALA A 95 0.96 4.12 -15.82
C ALA A 95 -0.08 5.14 -16.34
N TYR A 96 -0.54 6.06 -15.50
CA TYR A 96 -1.60 7.03 -15.81
C TYR A 96 -1.25 8.50 -15.49
N THR A 97 0.00 8.76 -15.12
CA THR A 97 0.46 10.12 -14.78
C THR A 97 0.28 11.10 -15.93
N ASP A 98 0.54 10.67 -17.16
CA ASP A 98 0.42 11.54 -18.35
C ASP A 98 -1.03 11.95 -18.61
N GLU A 99 -1.97 11.03 -18.49
CA GLU A 99 -3.40 11.26 -18.64
C GLU A 99 -3.94 12.15 -17.52
N ALA A 100 -3.58 11.86 -16.27
CA ALA A 100 -3.98 12.65 -15.11
C ALA A 100 -3.47 14.09 -15.21
N TYR A 101 -2.23 14.28 -15.64
CA TYR A 101 -1.67 15.61 -15.88
C TYR A 101 -2.34 16.33 -17.06
N ALA A 102 -2.68 15.61 -18.14
CA ALA A 102 -3.42 16.18 -19.25
C ALA A 102 -4.83 16.65 -18.84
N MET A 103 -5.50 15.93 -17.94
CA MET A 103 -6.76 16.36 -17.33
C MET A 103 -6.57 17.59 -16.46
N THR A 104 -5.50 17.66 -15.69
CA THR A 104 -5.15 18.83 -14.88
C THR A 104 -4.96 20.09 -15.73
N LYS A 105 -4.29 19.98 -16.87
CA LYS A 105 -4.15 21.10 -17.82
C LYS A 105 -5.48 21.60 -18.40
N LYS A 106 -6.50 20.75 -18.43
CA LYS A 106 -7.87 21.10 -18.82
C LYS A 106 -8.71 21.63 -17.68
N GLY A 107 -8.13 21.82 -16.48
CA GLY A 107 -8.85 22.25 -15.27
C GLY A 107 -9.65 21.15 -14.58
N GLN A 108 -9.39 19.88 -14.89
CA GLN A 108 -10.14 18.72 -14.41
C GLN A 108 -9.31 17.88 -13.39
N ALA A 109 -8.44 18.52 -12.62
CA ALA A 109 -7.60 17.83 -11.62
C ALA A 109 -8.43 17.09 -10.56
N GLU A 110 -9.53 17.72 -10.10
CA GLU A 110 -10.44 17.10 -9.14
C GLU A 110 -11.08 15.82 -9.66
N LEU A 111 -11.43 15.80 -10.94
CA LEU A 111 -12.01 14.62 -11.59
C LEU A 111 -10.98 13.49 -11.69
N ALA A 112 -9.73 13.81 -12.04
CA ALA A 112 -8.65 12.83 -12.13
C ALA A 112 -8.35 12.19 -10.76
N LEU A 113 -8.17 13.01 -9.71
CA LEU A 113 -7.92 12.53 -8.35
C LEU A 113 -9.14 11.81 -7.77
N GLY A 114 -10.34 12.32 -8.02
CA GLY A 114 -11.58 11.68 -7.57
C GLY A 114 -11.80 10.32 -8.21
N ALA A 115 -11.55 10.18 -9.50
CA ALA A 115 -11.59 8.89 -10.18
C ALA A 115 -10.55 7.91 -9.59
N GLY A 116 -9.32 8.36 -9.38
CA GLY A 116 -8.27 7.57 -8.72
C GLY A 116 -8.73 7.06 -7.35
N LEU A 117 -9.32 7.93 -6.53
CA LEU A 117 -9.83 7.55 -5.20
C LEU A 117 -10.93 6.48 -5.27
N VAL A 118 -11.92 6.66 -6.14
CA VAL A 118 -13.04 5.72 -6.26
C VAL A 118 -12.56 4.36 -6.76
N PHE A 119 -11.74 4.34 -7.82
CA PHE A 119 -11.22 3.09 -8.36
C PHE A 119 -10.23 2.40 -7.41
N SER A 120 -9.42 3.16 -6.66
CA SER A 120 -8.56 2.61 -5.61
C SER A 120 -9.37 1.98 -4.48
N ALA A 121 -10.48 2.60 -4.08
CA ALA A 121 -11.37 2.03 -3.06
C ALA A 121 -12.01 0.71 -3.53
N ILE A 122 -12.52 0.68 -4.76
CA ILE A 122 -13.11 -0.53 -5.35
C ILE A 122 -12.05 -1.63 -5.50
N GLY A 123 -10.87 -1.29 -6.05
CA GLY A 123 -9.76 -2.22 -6.21
C GLY A 123 -9.24 -2.75 -4.86
N GLY A 124 -9.17 -1.89 -3.85
CA GLY A 124 -8.78 -2.25 -2.49
C GLY A 124 -9.76 -3.22 -1.84
N LEU A 125 -11.07 -2.99 -1.98
CA LEU A 125 -12.09 -3.91 -1.47
C LEU A 125 -12.02 -5.28 -2.17
N PHE A 126 -11.89 -5.27 -3.50
CA PHE A 126 -11.73 -6.51 -4.27
C PHE A 126 -10.43 -7.24 -3.89
N GLY A 127 -9.31 -6.53 -3.83
CA GLY A 127 -8.01 -7.09 -3.44
C GLY A 127 -8.04 -7.67 -2.02
N THR A 128 -8.73 -7.01 -1.08
CA THR A 128 -8.89 -7.51 0.29
C THR A 128 -9.74 -8.80 0.31
N ALA A 129 -10.80 -8.86 -0.47
CA ALA A 129 -11.62 -10.07 -0.57
C ALA A 129 -10.81 -11.26 -1.14
N VAL A 130 -10.02 -11.01 -2.18
CA VAL A 130 -9.11 -12.02 -2.75
C VAL A 130 -8.04 -12.43 -1.73
N LEU A 131 -7.47 -11.47 -0.99
CA LEU A 131 -6.48 -11.74 0.04
C LEU A 131 -7.06 -12.64 1.15
N ILE A 132 -8.25 -12.35 1.64
CA ILE A 132 -8.91 -13.18 2.67
C ILE A 132 -9.06 -14.63 2.18
N ALA A 133 -9.43 -14.84 0.92
CA ALA A 133 -9.59 -16.16 0.35
C ALA A 133 -8.25 -16.87 0.11
N ALA A 134 -7.22 -16.15 -0.31
CA ALA A 134 -5.92 -16.70 -0.70
C ALA A 134 -4.89 -16.74 0.44
N ALA A 135 -5.08 -15.95 1.50
CA ALA A 135 -4.09 -15.78 2.58
C ALA A 135 -3.66 -17.11 3.24
N PRO A 136 -4.54 -18.07 3.56
CA PRO A 136 -4.12 -19.32 4.16
C PRO A 136 -3.17 -20.11 3.26
N THR A 137 -3.51 -20.27 1.99
CA THR A 137 -2.70 -21.00 1.00
C THR A 137 -1.37 -20.31 0.73
N LEU A 138 -1.37 -18.98 0.64
CA LEU A 138 -0.16 -18.17 0.45
C LEU A 138 0.76 -18.24 1.68
N ALA A 139 0.18 -18.25 2.88
CA ALA A 139 0.94 -18.37 4.12
C ALA A 139 1.64 -19.74 4.21
N ASP A 140 0.94 -20.82 3.93
CA ASP A 140 1.52 -22.16 3.92
C ASP A 140 2.65 -22.28 2.89
N PHE A 141 2.48 -21.69 1.71
CA PHE A 141 3.52 -21.62 0.69
C PHE A 141 4.72 -20.79 1.14
N ALA A 142 4.47 -19.59 1.70
CA ALA A 142 5.53 -18.69 2.16
C ALA A 142 6.34 -19.27 3.33
N LEU A 143 5.71 -19.99 4.24
CA LEU A 143 6.38 -20.65 5.36
C LEU A 143 7.28 -21.83 4.91
N GLY A 144 7.06 -22.36 3.71
CA GLY A 144 7.95 -23.35 3.08
C GLY A 144 9.27 -22.77 2.57
N PHE A 145 9.37 -21.44 2.47
CA PHE A 145 10.60 -20.78 2.02
C PHE A 145 11.59 -20.61 3.16
N SER A 146 12.81 -21.06 2.96
CA SER A 146 13.92 -20.80 3.85
C SER A 146 14.63 -19.48 3.51
N SER A 147 15.57 -19.06 4.34
CA SER A 147 16.37 -17.84 4.10
C SER A 147 17.16 -17.91 2.79
N PHE A 148 17.47 -19.13 2.30
CA PHE A 148 18.20 -19.33 1.04
C PHE A 148 17.33 -19.01 -0.18
N GLU A 149 16.07 -19.43 -0.19
CA GLU A 149 15.13 -19.11 -1.26
C GLU A 149 14.82 -17.61 -1.31
N TYR A 150 14.67 -16.96 -0.15
CA TYR A 150 14.51 -15.49 -0.09
C TYR A 150 15.72 -14.76 -0.66
N PHE A 151 16.94 -15.21 -0.38
CA PHE A 151 18.16 -14.64 -0.96
C PHE A 151 18.13 -14.69 -2.49
N TRP A 152 17.80 -15.86 -3.05
CA TRP A 152 17.74 -16.02 -4.50
C TRP A 152 16.61 -15.22 -5.15
N LEU A 153 15.45 -15.06 -4.49
CA LEU A 153 14.36 -14.22 -4.96
C LEU A 153 14.75 -12.73 -4.98
N VAL A 154 15.44 -12.26 -3.95
CA VAL A 154 15.95 -10.88 -3.91
C VAL A 154 16.99 -10.65 -5.00
N LEU A 155 17.91 -11.59 -5.20
CA LEU A 155 18.93 -11.52 -6.24
C LEU A 155 18.30 -11.50 -7.64
N LEU A 156 17.30 -12.32 -7.87
CA LEU A 156 16.52 -12.35 -9.12
C LEU A 156 15.82 -11.00 -9.34
N GLY A 157 15.16 -10.45 -8.33
CA GLY A 157 14.50 -9.14 -8.41
C GLY A 157 15.47 -8.01 -8.74
N LEU A 158 16.64 -7.99 -8.10
CA LEU A 158 17.70 -7.02 -8.38
C LEU A 158 18.24 -7.17 -9.81
N THR A 159 18.44 -8.41 -10.26
CA THR A 159 18.91 -8.69 -11.62
C THR A 159 17.90 -8.21 -12.66
N CYS A 160 16.61 -8.49 -12.46
CA CYS A 160 15.54 -8.00 -13.33
C CYS A 160 15.50 -6.47 -13.36
N ALA A 161 15.65 -5.81 -12.21
CA ALA A 161 15.67 -4.35 -12.13
C ALA A 161 16.87 -3.77 -12.90
N ILE A 162 18.05 -4.37 -12.77
CA ILE A 162 19.26 -3.97 -13.52
C ILE A 162 19.03 -4.14 -15.03
N VAL A 163 18.47 -5.27 -15.46
CA VAL A 163 18.24 -5.55 -16.90
C VAL A 163 17.23 -4.55 -17.49
N ILE A 164 16.16 -4.22 -16.78
CA ILE A 164 15.15 -3.24 -17.23
C ILE A 164 15.75 -1.83 -17.29
N THR A 165 16.63 -1.48 -16.35
CA THR A 165 17.27 -0.16 -16.31
C THR A 165 18.43 -0.04 -17.31
N ALA A 166 18.97 -1.16 -17.77
CA ALA A 166 20.18 -1.27 -18.61
C ALA A 166 19.96 -0.98 -20.10
N GLU A 167 18.91 -0.25 -20.52
CA GLU A 167 18.78 0.14 -21.93
C GLU A 167 19.96 0.97 -22.48
N ARG A 168 20.86 1.50 -21.62
CA ARG A 168 22.18 2.05 -22.02
C ARG A 168 23.21 1.93 -20.90
N PRO A 169 23.91 0.82 -20.73
CA PRO A 169 24.90 0.67 -19.66
C PRO A 169 26.26 1.39 -19.88
N LEU A 170 26.48 2.04 -21.02
CA LEU A 170 27.76 2.67 -21.36
C LEU A 170 27.56 3.94 -22.20
N LYS A 171 27.31 5.07 -21.52
CA LYS A 171 27.77 6.40 -22.01
C LYS A 171 28.16 7.25 -20.83
#